data_04e4fc429504d71fcf3090a6566e5473
#
_entry.id   04e4fc429504d71fcf3090a6566e5473
#
_cell.length_a   1.000
_cell.length_b   1.000
_cell.length_c   1.000
_cell.angle_alpha   90.00
_cell.angle_beta   90.00
_cell.angle_gamma   90.00
#
_symmetry.space_group_name_H-M   'P 1'
#
loop_
_entity.id
_entity.type
_entity.pdbx_description
1 polymer ?
#
loop_
_entity_poly.entity_id
_entity_poly.type
_entity_poly.pdbx_seq_one_letter_code
_entity_poly.pdbx_strand_id
1 'polypeptide(L)'
;MGLRNKESGKGQSHRWVIFVATFILMTLLILYGSNSEIIYPPFHLMITHKNTDLKKWTGKDGYAPVYGNKSMTLRCRNCALVTSSSHILGTGAGDEIDQAECVIRMNDAPTLGYGSDVGNRTTLRVVAHASVFRVVQRPNEFLRQTDSNSTIIFWGPPNKIGKDARGTLYRLIQRVSMTYSNMSFFSIIPIKMHKFDHLFQTETGRDRQKSHSWLSTGWFTMVIAIEICDNIKVYGMVPPNHCGKKSSGLKKMPYHYYKPRGSDECLMYIQNESGRRGNHHRFITEKKVFARWAKQYNITFNYPSW
;
A
#
# COMPACT_ATOMS: atom_id res chain seq x y z
N MET A 1 63.92 58.37 27.61
CA MET A 1 64.07 58.21 26.17
C MET A 1 63.35 56.93 25.80
N GLY A 2 62.26 56.96 25.02
CA GLY A 2 61.58 55.78 24.60
C GLY A 2 60.10 56.05 24.36
N LEU A 3 59.78 56.58 23.19
CA LEU A 3 58.39 56.74 22.67
C LEU A 3 57.81 55.38 22.43
N ARG A 4 56.65 55.05 23.01
CA ARG A 4 55.89 53.83 22.79
C ARG A 4 54.68 54.19 21.96
N ASN A 5 54.64 53.69 20.78
CA ASN A 5 53.62 53.86 19.74
C ASN A 5 52.25 53.45 20.22
N LYS A 6 51.27 54.34 19.99
CA LYS A 6 49.85 54.18 20.22
C LYS A 6 49.19 53.93 18.86
N GLU A 7 49.30 52.72 18.34
CA GLU A 7 48.63 52.28 17.11
C GLU A 7 47.99 50.84 17.22
N SER A 8 47.09 50.62 18.13
CA SER A 8 46.41 49.33 18.20
C SER A 8 44.88 49.41 18.39
N GLY A 9 44.30 50.61 18.43
CA GLY A 9 42.89 50.75 18.75
C GLY A 9 41.90 50.82 17.56
N LYS A 10 42.36 51.16 16.37
CA LYS A 10 41.48 51.39 15.20
C LYS A 10 41.06 50.11 14.47
N GLY A 11 41.88 49.09 14.42
CA GLY A 11 41.58 47.85 13.69
C GLY A 11 40.57 46.95 14.40
N GLN A 12 40.50 47.02 15.73
CA GLN A 12 39.62 46.19 16.52
C GLN A 12 38.18 46.72 16.51
N SER A 13 38.00 48.05 16.49
CA SER A 13 36.72 48.72 16.39
C SER A 13 36.04 48.43 15.04
N HIS A 14 36.80 48.46 13.95
CA HIS A 14 36.26 48.17 12.59
C HIS A 14 35.79 46.72 12.43
N ARG A 15 36.49 45.77 13.03
CA ARG A 15 36.09 44.33 13.00
C ARG A 15 34.80 44.09 13.78
N TRP A 16 34.63 44.74 14.91
CA TRP A 16 33.40 44.68 15.71
C TRP A 16 32.22 45.29 14.97
N VAL A 17 32.38 46.40 14.29
CA VAL A 17 31.32 47.05 13.50
C VAL A 17 30.89 46.14 12.35
N ILE A 18 31.86 45.51 11.64
CA ILE A 18 31.52 44.56 10.56
C ILE A 18 30.79 43.34 11.11
N PHE A 19 31.25 42.80 12.26
CA PHE A 19 30.58 41.63 12.88
C PHE A 19 29.16 41.93 13.31
N VAL A 20 28.92 43.08 13.92
CA VAL A 20 27.58 43.52 14.33
C VAL A 20 26.68 43.76 13.10
N ALA A 21 27.19 44.38 12.06
CA ALA A 21 26.45 44.65 10.84
C ALA A 21 26.07 43.35 10.12
N THR A 22 26.98 42.37 10.02
CA THR A 22 26.70 41.05 9.44
C THR A 22 25.71 40.26 10.28
N PHE A 23 25.78 40.33 11.62
CA PHE A 23 24.80 39.67 12.51
C PHE A 23 23.41 40.26 12.38
N ILE A 24 23.30 41.61 12.32
CA ILE A 24 22.02 42.30 12.08
C ILE A 24 21.46 41.92 10.72
N LEU A 25 22.27 41.88 9.67
CA LEU A 25 21.81 41.49 8.32
C LEU A 25 21.31 40.05 8.30
N MET A 26 22.01 39.13 8.93
CA MET A 26 21.59 37.72 9.04
C MET A 26 20.30 37.56 9.84
N THR A 27 20.13 38.29 10.95
CA THR A 27 18.88 38.28 11.73
C THR A 27 17.72 38.90 10.95
N LEU A 28 17.96 39.96 10.21
CA LEU A 28 16.92 40.54 9.32
C LEU A 28 16.54 39.62 8.18
N LEU A 29 17.49 38.89 7.58
CA LEU A 29 17.20 37.88 6.56
C LEU A 29 16.42 36.69 7.12
N ILE A 30 16.72 36.26 8.35
CA ILE A 30 15.97 35.18 9.04
C ILE A 30 14.56 35.65 9.38
N LEU A 31 14.37 36.88 9.89
CA LEU A 31 13.08 37.48 10.19
C LEU A 31 12.26 37.74 8.92
N TYR A 32 12.89 38.18 7.84
CA TYR A 32 12.23 38.37 6.54
C TYR A 32 11.83 37.01 5.92
N GLY A 33 12.68 35.99 6.03
CA GLY A 33 12.36 34.63 5.60
C GLY A 33 11.27 33.95 6.45
N SER A 34 11.16 34.28 7.74
CA SER A 34 10.11 33.76 8.62
C SER A 34 8.78 34.51 8.52
N ASN A 35 8.78 35.77 8.06
CA ASN A 35 7.58 36.58 7.82
C ASN A 35 7.07 36.52 6.38
N SER A 36 7.74 35.82 5.47
CA SER A 36 7.10 35.41 4.25
C SER A 36 6.07 34.32 4.59
N GLU A 37 4.93 34.70 5.16
CA GLU A 37 3.72 33.96 4.94
C GLU A 37 3.60 33.82 3.42
N ILE A 38 3.98 32.64 2.93
CA ILE A 38 3.54 32.20 1.61
C ILE A 38 2.03 32.19 1.74
N ILE A 39 1.41 33.28 1.33
CA ILE A 39 -0.03 33.33 1.05
C ILE A 39 -0.19 32.32 -0.08
N TYR A 40 -0.43 31.07 0.29
CA TYR A 40 -1.00 30.11 -0.61
C TYR A 40 -2.38 30.70 -0.95
N PRO A 41 -2.64 31.10 -2.21
CA PRO A 41 -4.01 31.38 -2.59
C PRO A 41 -4.82 30.15 -2.15
N PRO A 42 -6.09 30.29 -1.74
CA PRO A 42 -6.92 29.15 -1.46
C PRO A 42 -6.97 28.33 -2.75
N PHE A 43 -6.09 27.35 -2.79
CA PHE A 43 -5.98 26.42 -3.89
C PHE A 43 -7.19 25.51 -3.76
N HIS A 44 -8.36 26.06 -4.12
CA HIS A 44 -9.45 25.28 -4.62
C HIS A 44 -8.93 24.72 -5.97
N LEU A 45 -7.95 23.82 -5.84
CA LEU A 45 -7.64 22.90 -6.91
C LEU A 45 -8.95 22.15 -7.13
N MET A 46 -9.74 22.58 -8.09
CA MET A 46 -10.50 21.64 -8.86
C MET A 46 -9.44 20.65 -9.36
N ILE A 47 -9.21 19.60 -8.57
CA ILE A 47 -8.61 18.36 -9.03
C ILE A 47 -9.63 17.93 -10.08
N THR A 48 -9.44 18.39 -11.30
CA THR A 48 -9.99 17.71 -12.44
C THR A 48 -9.39 16.32 -12.30
N HIS A 49 -10.17 15.38 -11.73
CA HIS A 49 -9.84 13.97 -11.71
C HIS A 49 -9.58 13.61 -13.18
N LYS A 50 -8.32 13.67 -13.55
CA LYS A 50 -7.88 13.12 -14.81
C LYS A 50 -8.25 11.65 -14.66
N ASN A 51 -9.33 11.27 -15.31
CA ASN A 51 -9.91 9.94 -15.27
C ASN A 51 -8.78 8.98 -15.69
N THR A 52 -7.99 8.52 -14.73
CA THR A 52 -6.92 7.55 -14.98
C THR A 52 -7.66 6.27 -15.27
N ASP A 53 -7.86 5.97 -16.55
CA ASP A 53 -8.56 4.78 -16.97
C ASP A 53 -7.69 3.55 -16.63
N LEU A 54 -7.84 3.07 -15.39
CA LEU A 54 -7.12 1.90 -14.90
C LEU A 54 -7.37 0.65 -15.77
N LYS A 55 -8.49 0.61 -16.49
CA LYS A 55 -8.81 -0.48 -17.43
C LYS A 55 -7.95 -0.47 -18.69
N LYS A 56 -7.34 0.67 -19.05
CA LYS A 56 -6.36 0.74 -20.15
C LYS A 56 -5.02 0.09 -19.81
N TRP A 57 -4.78 -0.20 -18.55
CA TRP A 57 -3.64 -1.03 -18.18
C TRP A 57 -3.98 -2.47 -18.53
N THR A 58 -3.52 -2.92 -19.67
CA THR A 58 -3.71 -4.33 -20.05
C THR A 58 -3.03 -5.17 -18.99
N GLY A 59 -3.72 -6.20 -18.45
CA GLY A 59 -3.18 -7.08 -17.41
C GLY A 59 -1.91 -7.86 -17.82
N LYS A 60 -1.38 -7.59 -19.01
CA LYS A 60 -0.12 -8.14 -19.52
C LYS A 60 1.09 -7.31 -19.10
N ASP A 61 0.92 -5.99 -18.95
CA ASP A 61 2.04 -5.09 -18.73
C ASP A 61 2.40 -4.97 -17.26
N GLY A 62 3.68 -5.18 -16.97
CA GLY A 62 4.24 -4.93 -15.65
C GLY A 62 4.20 -6.11 -14.68
N TYR A 63 3.89 -7.32 -15.17
CA TYR A 63 4.04 -8.57 -14.44
C TYR A 63 5.07 -9.45 -15.14
N ALA A 64 6.20 -9.68 -14.49
CA ALA A 64 7.22 -10.59 -15.00
C ALA A 64 6.99 -12.00 -14.45
N PRO A 65 7.01 -13.04 -15.29
CA PRO A 65 6.99 -14.40 -14.79
C PRO A 65 8.24 -14.66 -13.95
N VAL A 66 8.05 -15.31 -12.80
CA VAL A 66 9.16 -15.69 -11.90
C VAL A 66 10.02 -16.77 -12.55
N TYR A 67 9.37 -17.68 -13.27
CA TYR A 67 10.01 -18.75 -14.01
C TYR A 67 9.32 -18.94 -15.37
N GLY A 68 10.11 -19.27 -16.41
CA GLY A 68 9.60 -19.41 -17.77
C GLY A 68 9.32 -18.06 -18.45
N ASN A 69 8.46 -18.09 -19.48
CA ASN A 69 8.11 -16.94 -20.33
C ASN A 69 6.59 -16.70 -20.44
N LYS A 70 5.79 -17.31 -19.55
CA LYS A 70 4.33 -17.18 -19.57
C LYS A 70 3.91 -15.75 -19.28
N SER A 71 3.05 -15.18 -20.12
CA SER A 71 2.45 -13.87 -19.88
C SER A 71 1.24 -13.97 -18.93
N MET A 72 0.98 -12.94 -18.16
CA MET A 72 -0.23 -12.86 -17.33
C MET A 72 -1.44 -12.56 -18.23
N THR A 73 -2.40 -13.49 -18.26
CA THR A 73 -3.60 -13.39 -19.11
C THR A 73 -4.90 -13.47 -18.32
N LEU A 74 -4.82 -13.45 -16.97
CA LEU A 74 -6.00 -13.60 -16.11
C LEU A 74 -6.98 -12.44 -16.33
N ARG A 75 -8.23 -12.80 -16.67
CA ARG A 75 -9.39 -11.90 -16.82
C ARG A 75 -10.60 -12.58 -16.26
N CYS A 76 -11.45 -11.85 -15.56
CA CYS A 76 -12.66 -12.38 -14.91
C CYS A 76 -13.79 -11.37 -15.03
N ARG A 77 -14.99 -11.84 -15.27
CA ARG A 77 -16.19 -10.99 -15.25
C ARG A 77 -16.57 -10.61 -13.84
N ASN A 78 -16.60 -11.58 -12.93
CA ASN A 78 -17.04 -11.39 -11.56
C ASN A 78 -15.94 -11.86 -10.58
N CYS A 79 -15.49 -10.96 -9.74
CA CYS A 79 -14.44 -11.22 -8.75
C CYS A 79 -14.95 -11.02 -7.32
N ALA A 80 -14.57 -11.94 -6.44
CA ALA A 80 -14.64 -11.79 -5.00
C ALA A 80 -13.26 -11.41 -4.45
N LEU A 81 -13.08 -10.20 -3.93
CA LEU A 81 -11.88 -9.78 -3.23
C LEU A 81 -12.10 -9.93 -1.73
N VAL A 82 -11.46 -10.93 -1.14
CA VAL A 82 -11.63 -11.27 0.27
C VAL A 82 -10.51 -10.64 1.09
N THR A 83 -10.86 -9.74 2.02
CA THR A 83 -9.88 -9.11 2.90
C THR A 83 -9.49 -10.02 4.07
N SER A 84 -8.50 -9.59 4.84
CA SER A 84 -8.06 -10.32 6.04
C SER A 84 -8.77 -9.85 7.32
N SER A 85 -9.75 -8.95 7.23
CA SER A 85 -10.43 -8.35 8.38
C SER A 85 -11.34 -9.36 9.09
N SER A 86 -11.39 -9.27 10.42
CA SER A 86 -12.28 -10.09 11.24
C SER A 86 -13.76 -9.77 11.06
N HIS A 87 -14.11 -8.70 10.39
CA HIS A 87 -15.51 -8.34 10.10
C HIS A 87 -16.23 -9.33 9.16
N ILE A 88 -15.48 -10.23 8.52
CA ILE A 88 -16.05 -11.28 7.68
C ILE A 88 -16.50 -12.51 8.49
N LEU A 89 -16.02 -12.67 9.73
CA LEU A 89 -16.35 -13.82 10.56
C LEU A 89 -17.82 -13.83 10.98
N GLY A 90 -18.47 -14.98 10.93
CA GLY A 90 -19.85 -15.19 11.28
C GLY A 90 -20.84 -14.70 10.21
N THR A 91 -20.36 -14.33 9.02
CA THR A 91 -21.24 -13.85 7.92
C THR A 91 -21.84 -14.98 7.09
N GLY A 92 -21.24 -16.17 7.11
CA GLY A 92 -21.65 -17.28 6.25
C GLY A 92 -21.45 -17.02 4.75
N ALA A 93 -20.58 -16.05 4.38
CA ALA A 93 -20.41 -15.59 3.00
C ALA A 93 -19.59 -16.56 2.12
N GLY A 94 -19.11 -17.68 2.67
CA GLY A 94 -18.19 -18.58 1.99
C GLY A 94 -18.68 -19.08 0.64
N ASP A 95 -19.91 -19.56 0.59
CA ASP A 95 -20.52 -20.09 -0.66
C ASP A 95 -20.74 -18.98 -1.71
N GLU A 96 -21.17 -17.78 -1.28
CA GLU A 96 -21.28 -16.62 -2.17
C GLU A 96 -19.93 -16.23 -2.77
N ILE A 97 -18.89 -16.23 -1.96
CA ILE A 97 -17.51 -15.94 -2.38
C ILE A 97 -17.06 -16.99 -3.42
N ASP A 98 -17.28 -18.26 -3.15
CA ASP A 98 -16.82 -19.36 -4.01
C ASP A 98 -17.58 -19.45 -5.34
N GLN A 99 -18.76 -18.83 -5.47
CA GLN A 99 -19.51 -18.69 -6.73
C GLN A 99 -18.88 -17.66 -7.68
N ALA A 100 -18.02 -16.76 -7.21
CA ALA A 100 -17.35 -15.82 -8.09
C ALA A 100 -16.43 -16.53 -9.09
N GLU A 101 -16.33 -16.00 -10.31
CA GLU A 101 -15.43 -16.55 -11.33
C GLU A 101 -13.99 -16.54 -10.82
N CYS A 102 -13.55 -15.44 -10.18
CA CYS A 102 -12.24 -15.31 -9.55
C CYS A 102 -12.35 -14.92 -8.08
N VAL A 103 -11.65 -15.67 -7.24
CA VAL A 103 -11.50 -15.33 -5.82
C VAL A 103 -10.09 -14.82 -5.56
N ILE A 104 -9.99 -13.56 -5.08
CA ILE A 104 -8.74 -12.84 -4.87
C ILE A 104 -8.46 -12.73 -3.38
N ARG A 105 -7.28 -13.16 -2.95
CA ARG A 105 -6.84 -13.13 -1.54
C ARG A 105 -5.50 -12.47 -1.37
N MET A 106 -5.16 -12.08 -0.14
CA MET A 106 -3.93 -11.38 0.18
C MET A 106 -3.04 -12.17 1.14
N ASN A 107 -1.74 -12.09 0.93
CA ASN A 107 -0.72 -12.63 1.82
C ASN A 107 -0.99 -14.09 2.24
N ASP A 108 -0.82 -14.36 3.53
CA ASP A 108 -1.03 -15.65 4.18
C ASP A 108 -2.41 -15.76 4.87
N ALA A 109 -3.43 -15.12 4.32
CA ALA A 109 -4.80 -15.27 4.80
C ALA A 109 -5.32 -16.68 4.46
N PRO A 110 -5.62 -17.53 5.46
CA PRO A 110 -6.02 -18.92 5.29
C PRO A 110 -7.48 -19.07 4.90
N THR A 111 -7.81 -20.19 4.26
CA THR A 111 -9.20 -20.63 4.06
C THR A 111 -9.55 -21.77 5.00
N LEU A 112 -8.56 -22.62 5.30
CA LEU A 112 -8.73 -23.76 6.18
C LEU A 112 -9.21 -23.35 7.59
N GLY A 113 -10.33 -23.91 8.02
CA GLY A 113 -11.00 -23.55 9.27
C GLY A 113 -11.86 -22.28 9.23
N TYR A 114 -11.93 -21.59 8.07
CA TYR A 114 -12.71 -20.36 7.89
C TYR A 114 -13.62 -20.41 6.65
N GLY A 115 -13.68 -21.54 5.96
CA GLY A 115 -14.36 -21.70 4.67
C GLY A 115 -15.81 -21.23 4.66
N SER A 116 -16.57 -21.41 5.76
CA SER A 116 -17.95 -20.94 5.88
C SER A 116 -18.09 -19.42 5.70
N ASP A 117 -17.08 -18.65 6.12
CA ASP A 117 -17.12 -17.19 6.07
C ASP A 117 -16.31 -16.61 4.92
N VAL A 118 -15.18 -17.23 4.56
CA VAL A 118 -14.25 -16.68 3.57
C VAL A 118 -14.20 -17.48 2.26
N GLY A 119 -14.91 -18.60 2.15
CA GLY A 119 -14.82 -19.54 1.04
C GLY A 119 -13.49 -20.33 1.02
N ASN A 120 -13.41 -21.31 0.15
CA ASN A 120 -12.26 -22.22 0.04
C ASN A 120 -11.42 -21.98 -1.22
N ARG A 121 -12.04 -21.42 -2.28
CA ARG A 121 -11.36 -21.19 -3.56
C ARG A 121 -10.36 -20.04 -3.49
N THR A 122 -9.31 -20.12 -4.30
CA THR A 122 -8.34 -19.03 -4.53
C THR A 122 -7.89 -19.08 -5.98
N THR A 123 -8.28 -18.09 -6.78
CA THR A 123 -7.84 -17.95 -8.17
C THR A 123 -6.59 -17.06 -8.28
N LEU A 124 -6.54 -16.01 -7.48
CA LEU A 124 -5.42 -15.09 -7.40
C LEU A 124 -5.02 -14.80 -5.96
N ARG A 125 -3.73 -14.86 -5.67
CA ARG A 125 -3.17 -14.43 -4.38
C ARG A 125 -2.11 -13.36 -4.60
N VAL A 126 -2.27 -12.19 -3.96
CA VAL A 126 -1.30 -11.09 -3.97
C VAL A 126 -0.48 -11.11 -2.70
N VAL A 127 0.83 -11.31 -2.81
CA VAL A 127 1.72 -11.59 -1.68
C VAL A 127 2.80 -10.53 -1.56
N ALA A 128 2.82 -9.80 -0.45
CA ALA A 128 3.91 -8.90 -0.10
C ALA A 128 5.20 -9.66 0.18
N HIS A 129 6.35 -9.07 -0.14
CA HIS A 129 7.66 -9.65 0.15
C HIS A 129 7.82 -10.10 1.62
N ALA A 130 7.26 -9.35 2.55
CA ALA A 130 7.28 -9.65 3.98
C ALA A 130 6.45 -10.90 4.36
N SER A 131 5.56 -11.35 3.47
CA SER A 131 4.67 -12.49 3.70
C SER A 131 5.11 -13.77 2.99
N VAL A 132 6.09 -13.70 2.10
CA VAL A 132 6.53 -14.82 1.26
C VAL A 132 6.90 -16.04 2.10
N PHE A 133 7.70 -15.86 3.14
CA PHE A 133 8.12 -16.98 4.00
C PHE A 133 6.92 -17.69 4.65
N ARG A 134 5.91 -16.96 5.12
CA ARG A 134 4.73 -17.55 5.74
C ARG A 134 3.87 -18.35 4.75
N VAL A 135 3.78 -17.89 3.51
CA VAL A 135 3.11 -18.63 2.43
C VAL A 135 3.86 -19.91 2.08
N VAL A 136 5.18 -19.81 1.91
CA VAL A 136 6.01 -20.95 1.47
C VAL A 136 6.18 -21.99 2.55
N GLN A 137 6.18 -21.61 3.84
CA GLN A 137 6.27 -22.54 4.96
C GLN A 137 5.00 -23.40 5.16
N ARG A 138 3.87 -23.00 4.56
CA ARG A 138 2.59 -23.71 4.61
C ARG A 138 2.10 -24.10 3.21
N PRO A 139 2.88 -24.90 2.46
CA PRO A 139 2.58 -25.16 1.06
C PRO A 139 1.26 -25.92 0.86
N ASN A 140 0.89 -26.80 1.78
CA ASN A 140 -0.37 -27.53 1.69
C ASN A 140 -1.58 -26.59 1.73
N GLU A 141 -1.50 -25.50 2.46
CA GLU A 141 -2.57 -24.54 2.63
C GLU A 141 -2.65 -23.51 1.48
N PHE A 142 -1.51 -23.06 0.97
CA PHE A 142 -1.47 -21.96 0.02
C PHE A 142 -1.10 -22.32 -1.41
N LEU A 143 -0.48 -23.49 -1.61
CA LEU A 143 0.06 -23.89 -2.91
C LEU A 143 -0.54 -25.21 -3.45
N ARG A 144 -1.08 -26.07 -2.60
CA ARG A 144 -1.66 -27.36 -3.01
C ARG A 144 -3.18 -27.37 -3.03
N GLN A 145 -3.82 -26.59 -2.18
CA GLN A 145 -5.29 -26.51 -2.08
C GLN A 145 -5.91 -25.44 -2.98
N THR A 146 -5.12 -24.84 -3.85
CA THR A 146 -5.59 -23.82 -4.80
C THR A 146 -6.12 -24.51 -6.08
N ASP A 147 -7.00 -23.81 -6.79
CA ASP A 147 -7.46 -24.24 -8.11
C ASP A 147 -6.25 -24.54 -9.02
N SER A 148 -6.33 -25.57 -9.86
CA SER A 148 -5.23 -26.10 -10.67
C SER A 148 -4.55 -25.07 -11.61
N ASN A 149 -5.10 -23.85 -11.71
CA ASN A 149 -4.58 -22.74 -12.51
C ASN A 149 -4.42 -21.45 -11.70
N SER A 150 -4.28 -21.54 -10.39
CA SER A 150 -4.16 -20.35 -9.54
C SER A 150 -2.93 -19.53 -9.87
N THR A 151 -3.05 -18.24 -9.69
CA THR A 151 -2.00 -17.26 -9.91
C THR A 151 -1.52 -16.66 -8.60
N ILE A 152 -0.21 -16.52 -8.43
CA ILE A 152 0.38 -15.75 -7.33
C ILE A 152 1.16 -14.58 -7.89
N ILE A 153 0.86 -13.38 -7.39
CA ILE A 153 1.59 -12.15 -7.71
C ILE A 153 2.36 -11.69 -6.49
N PHE A 154 3.68 -11.62 -6.60
CA PHE A 154 4.54 -11.08 -5.56
C PHE A 154 4.83 -9.59 -5.81
N TRP A 155 4.83 -8.82 -4.74
CA TRP A 155 5.20 -7.41 -4.77
C TRP A 155 6.13 -7.03 -3.62
N GLY A 156 6.95 -6.01 -3.82
CA GLY A 156 7.88 -5.49 -2.81
C GLY A 156 9.03 -4.73 -3.45
N PRO A 157 10.01 -4.30 -2.64
CA PRO A 157 11.18 -3.60 -3.15
C PRO A 157 11.92 -4.41 -4.23
N PRO A 158 12.29 -3.79 -5.36
CA PRO A 158 12.94 -4.50 -6.48
C PRO A 158 14.21 -5.25 -6.08
N ASN A 159 14.99 -4.71 -5.15
CA ASN A 159 16.20 -5.35 -4.63
C ASN A 159 15.94 -6.63 -3.80
N LYS A 160 14.69 -6.90 -3.41
CA LYS A 160 14.30 -8.11 -2.66
C LYS A 160 13.62 -9.15 -3.53
N ILE A 161 12.74 -8.72 -4.45
CA ILE A 161 11.89 -9.63 -5.23
C ILE A 161 12.03 -9.46 -6.75
N GLY A 162 12.86 -8.53 -7.23
CA GLY A 162 13.12 -8.36 -8.67
C GLY A 162 13.92 -9.52 -9.24
N LYS A 163 13.81 -9.75 -10.56
CA LYS A 163 14.52 -10.80 -11.28
C LYS A 163 16.05 -10.69 -11.12
N ASP A 164 16.55 -9.47 -10.99
CA ASP A 164 17.98 -9.18 -10.79
C ASP A 164 18.38 -9.20 -9.31
N ALA A 165 17.43 -9.47 -8.41
CA ALA A 165 17.71 -9.59 -6.98
C ALA A 165 18.49 -10.88 -6.69
N ARG A 166 19.75 -10.74 -6.28
CA ARG A 166 20.60 -11.88 -5.86
C ARG A 166 20.24 -12.42 -4.47
N GLY A 167 19.14 -11.89 -3.87
CA GLY A 167 18.72 -12.20 -2.51
C GLY A 167 18.08 -13.58 -2.35
N THR A 168 18.10 -14.08 -1.10
CA THR A 168 17.51 -15.37 -0.71
C THR A 168 16.02 -15.45 -1.05
N LEU A 169 15.29 -14.34 -0.93
CA LEU A 169 13.85 -14.29 -1.13
C LEU A 169 13.47 -14.57 -2.60
N TYR A 170 14.16 -13.95 -3.56
CA TYR A 170 13.89 -14.20 -4.98
C TYR A 170 14.20 -15.67 -5.36
N ARG A 171 15.32 -16.22 -4.89
CA ARG A 171 15.65 -17.63 -5.11
C ARG A 171 14.61 -18.59 -4.51
N LEU A 172 14.05 -18.23 -3.35
CA LEU A 172 12.97 -18.99 -2.74
C LEU A 172 11.71 -18.97 -3.61
N ILE A 173 11.28 -17.80 -4.06
CA ILE A 173 10.13 -17.62 -4.95
C ILE A 173 10.32 -18.41 -6.25
N GLN A 174 11.51 -18.36 -6.84
CA GLN A 174 11.85 -19.08 -8.06
C GLN A 174 11.79 -20.61 -7.85
N ARG A 175 12.34 -21.12 -6.74
CA ARG A 175 12.26 -22.55 -6.41
C ARG A 175 10.81 -23.01 -6.27
N VAL A 176 9.99 -22.23 -5.58
CA VAL A 176 8.56 -22.53 -5.42
C VAL A 176 7.84 -22.54 -6.77
N SER A 177 8.11 -21.58 -7.64
CA SER A 177 7.48 -21.54 -8.96
C SER A 177 7.86 -22.73 -9.86
N MET A 178 9.06 -23.27 -9.72
CA MET A 178 9.47 -24.50 -10.41
C MET A 178 8.81 -25.74 -9.81
N THR A 179 8.62 -25.77 -8.49
CA THR A 179 8.02 -26.94 -7.78
C THR A 179 6.52 -27.06 -8.06
N TYR A 180 5.81 -25.94 -8.18
CA TYR A 180 4.35 -25.88 -8.38
C TYR A 180 4.02 -25.41 -9.81
N SER A 181 4.46 -26.17 -10.81
CA SER A 181 4.35 -25.82 -12.25
C SER A 181 2.91 -25.73 -12.78
N ASN A 182 1.93 -26.30 -12.06
CA ASN A 182 0.49 -26.15 -12.35
C ASN A 182 -0.07 -24.78 -11.98
N MET A 183 0.69 -23.96 -11.26
CA MET A 183 0.34 -22.58 -10.89
C MET A 183 1.11 -21.56 -11.72
N SER A 184 0.65 -20.34 -11.73
CA SER A 184 1.33 -19.21 -12.38
C SER A 184 1.90 -18.24 -11.34
N PHE A 185 3.18 -17.90 -11.47
CA PHE A 185 3.88 -17.04 -10.51
C PHE A 185 4.46 -15.82 -11.22
N PHE A 186 4.10 -14.65 -10.74
CA PHE A 186 4.56 -13.37 -11.28
C PHE A 186 5.14 -12.49 -10.19
N SER A 187 6.00 -11.56 -10.59
CA SER A 187 6.43 -10.42 -9.76
C SER A 187 6.08 -9.11 -10.45
N ILE A 188 5.70 -8.11 -9.67
CA ILE A 188 5.46 -6.76 -10.19
C ILE A 188 6.81 -6.13 -10.50
N ILE A 189 7.00 -5.67 -11.76
CA ILE A 189 8.25 -5.03 -12.18
C ILE A 189 8.37 -3.60 -11.64
N PRO A 190 9.61 -3.05 -11.53
CA PRO A 190 9.84 -1.72 -10.97
C PRO A 190 9.01 -0.60 -11.60
N ILE A 191 8.88 -0.60 -12.93
CA ILE A 191 8.10 0.41 -13.66
C ILE A 191 6.62 0.39 -13.21
N LYS A 192 6.03 -0.79 -13.03
CA LYS A 192 4.65 -0.91 -12.54
C LYS A 192 4.53 -0.51 -11.07
N MET A 193 5.53 -0.81 -10.25
CA MET A 193 5.58 -0.31 -8.86
C MET A 193 5.54 1.22 -8.81
N HIS A 194 6.31 1.91 -9.67
CA HIS A 194 6.27 3.37 -9.78
C HIS A 194 4.91 3.88 -10.28
N LYS A 195 4.25 3.17 -11.20
CA LYS A 195 2.88 3.52 -11.62
C LYS A 195 1.90 3.45 -10.45
N PHE A 196 1.99 2.45 -9.57
CA PHE A 196 1.15 2.36 -8.38
C PHE A 196 1.43 3.51 -7.39
N ASP A 197 2.70 3.88 -7.18
CA ASP A 197 3.08 5.03 -6.36
C ASP A 197 2.52 6.34 -6.95
N HIS A 198 2.65 6.52 -8.26
CA HIS A 198 2.12 7.70 -8.96
C HIS A 198 0.59 7.77 -8.90
N LEU A 199 -0.09 6.64 -9.08
CA LEU A 199 -1.54 6.55 -8.93
C LEU A 199 -1.97 6.99 -7.52
N PHE A 200 -1.29 6.51 -6.48
CA PHE A 200 -1.57 6.92 -5.11
C PHE A 200 -1.37 8.44 -4.92
N GLN A 201 -0.31 9.00 -5.48
CA GLN A 201 -0.06 10.45 -5.44
C GLN A 201 -1.15 11.23 -6.17
N THR A 202 -1.56 10.79 -7.35
CA THR A 202 -2.62 11.42 -8.15
C THR A 202 -3.96 11.41 -7.40
N GLU A 203 -4.29 10.29 -6.77
CA GLU A 203 -5.57 10.10 -6.06
C GLU A 203 -5.63 10.82 -4.70
N THR A 204 -4.49 11.02 -4.05
CA THR A 204 -4.45 11.51 -2.66
C THR A 204 -3.72 12.84 -2.49
N GLY A 205 -3.00 13.32 -3.51
CA GLY A 205 -2.08 14.45 -3.40
C GLY A 205 -0.82 14.15 -2.58
N ARG A 206 -0.63 12.92 -2.09
CA ARG A 206 0.46 12.53 -1.19
C ARG A 206 1.50 11.71 -1.91
N ASP A 207 2.72 12.18 -1.90
CA ASP A 207 3.88 11.39 -2.33
C ASP A 207 4.22 10.35 -1.26
N ARG A 208 4.17 9.08 -1.62
CA ARG A 208 4.49 7.97 -0.71
C ARG A 208 5.92 8.04 -0.16
N GLN A 209 6.89 8.37 -0.98
CA GLN A 209 8.30 8.43 -0.58
C GLN A 209 8.54 9.58 0.40
N LYS A 210 8.05 10.78 0.07
CA LYS A 210 8.15 11.96 0.94
C LYS A 210 7.40 11.79 2.26
N SER A 211 6.28 11.07 2.26
CA SER A 211 5.51 10.79 3.47
C SER A 211 6.02 9.58 4.25
N HIS A 212 7.15 8.98 3.86
CA HIS A 212 7.74 7.79 4.48
C HIS A 212 6.72 6.66 4.71
N SER A 213 5.81 6.47 3.78
CA SER A 213 4.78 5.43 3.86
C SER A 213 4.98 4.35 2.80
N TRP A 214 4.38 3.19 3.02
CA TRP A 214 4.29 2.11 2.06
C TRP A 214 2.83 1.92 1.65
N LEU A 215 2.60 1.63 0.38
CA LEU A 215 1.28 1.18 -0.07
C LEU A 215 0.96 -0.18 0.57
N SER A 216 -0.29 -0.38 0.98
CA SER A 216 -0.69 -1.66 1.56
C SER A 216 -0.85 -2.75 0.50
N THR A 217 -0.83 -4.01 0.91
CA THR A 217 -1.20 -5.12 0.01
C THR A 217 -2.63 -4.93 -0.51
N GLY A 218 -3.51 -4.32 0.30
CA GLY A 218 -4.87 -3.95 -0.11
C GLY A 218 -4.90 -3.01 -1.30
N TRP A 219 -4.04 -2.00 -1.33
CA TRP A 219 -3.90 -1.09 -2.47
C TRP A 219 -3.51 -1.83 -3.74
N PHE A 220 -2.42 -2.62 -3.68
CA PHE A 220 -1.96 -3.41 -4.84
C PHE A 220 -3.05 -4.35 -5.31
N THR A 221 -3.72 -5.04 -4.40
CA THR A 221 -4.76 -6.02 -4.73
C THR A 221 -5.97 -5.35 -5.37
N MET A 222 -6.41 -4.18 -4.87
CA MET A 222 -7.52 -3.43 -5.44
C MET A 222 -7.21 -2.96 -6.87
N VAL A 223 -6.03 -2.39 -7.10
CA VAL A 223 -5.63 -1.95 -8.46
C VAL A 223 -5.54 -3.15 -9.41
N ILE A 224 -4.95 -4.26 -8.97
CA ILE A 224 -4.89 -5.50 -9.77
C ILE A 224 -6.31 -6.02 -10.06
N ALA A 225 -7.20 -6.00 -9.07
CA ALA A 225 -8.59 -6.43 -9.28
C ALA A 225 -9.30 -5.55 -10.32
N ILE A 226 -9.12 -4.22 -10.29
CA ILE A 226 -9.68 -3.31 -11.30
C ILE A 226 -9.12 -3.59 -12.70
N GLU A 227 -7.84 -3.98 -12.80
CA GLU A 227 -7.22 -4.32 -14.09
C GLU A 227 -7.79 -5.60 -14.70
N ILE A 228 -8.13 -6.62 -13.89
CA ILE A 228 -8.47 -7.95 -14.36
C ILE A 228 -9.95 -8.30 -14.27
N CYS A 229 -10.77 -7.52 -13.54
CA CYS A 229 -12.17 -7.83 -13.27
C CYS A 229 -13.10 -6.78 -13.87
N ASP A 230 -14.29 -7.20 -14.32
CA ASP A 230 -15.33 -6.28 -14.76
C ASP A 230 -16.21 -5.84 -13.60
N ASN A 231 -16.50 -6.74 -12.65
CA ASN A 231 -17.27 -6.49 -11.44
C ASN A 231 -16.50 -7.02 -10.23
N ILE A 232 -16.44 -6.26 -9.15
CA ILE A 232 -15.68 -6.62 -7.95
C ILE A 232 -16.58 -6.52 -6.72
N LYS A 233 -16.76 -7.64 -6.01
CA LYS A 233 -17.34 -7.66 -4.67
C LYS A 233 -16.24 -7.79 -3.65
N VAL A 234 -16.12 -6.81 -2.75
CA VAL A 234 -15.12 -6.78 -1.69
C VAL A 234 -15.73 -7.23 -0.38
N TYR A 235 -15.15 -8.23 0.26
CA TYR A 235 -15.68 -8.85 1.47
C TYR A 235 -14.82 -8.50 2.68
N GLY A 236 -15.48 -8.07 3.78
CA GLY A 236 -14.85 -7.81 5.07
C GLY A 236 -14.12 -6.47 5.18
N MET A 237 -14.24 -5.55 4.21
CA MET A 237 -13.60 -4.24 4.29
C MET A 237 -14.52 -3.22 4.95
N VAL A 238 -14.13 -2.71 6.12
CA VAL A 238 -14.87 -1.64 6.79
C VAL A 238 -14.67 -0.28 6.10
N PRO A 239 -15.68 0.62 6.13
CA PRO A 239 -15.60 1.93 5.49
C PRO A 239 -14.52 2.84 6.11
N PRO A 240 -14.09 3.89 5.41
CA PRO A 240 -13.00 4.77 5.87
C PRO A 240 -13.29 5.53 7.17
N ASN A 241 -14.57 5.73 7.52
CA ASN A 241 -15.01 6.40 8.74
C ASN A 241 -15.34 5.44 9.90
N HIS A 242 -15.17 4.13 9.71
CA HIS A 242 -15.49 3.11 10.72
C HIS A 242 -14.78 3.35 12.05
N CYS A 243 -13.51 3.72 12.03
CA CYS A 243 -12.66 3.93 13.19
C CYS A 243 -12.66 5.41 13.67
N GLY A 244 -13.75 6.14 13.51
CA GLY A 244 -13.88 7.53 13.95
C GLY A 244 -14.24 7.68 15.46
N LYS A 245 -14.40 8.94 15.92
CA LYS A 245 -14.71 9.28 17.33
C LYS A 245 -15.98 8.60 17.87
N LYS A 246 -16.92 8.20 17.00
CA LYS A 246 -18.14 7.47 17.39
C LYS A 246 -17.90 5.98 17.70
N SER A 247 -16.67 5.47 17.46
CA SER A 247 -16.34 4.06 17.66
C SER A 247 -15.92 3.70 19.10
N SER A 248 -15.97 4.64 20.04
CA SER A 248 -15.56 4.42 21.44
C SER A 248 -16.36 3.34 22.21
N GLY A 249 -17.44 2.80 21.63
CA GLY A 249 -18.22 1.69 22.18
C GLY A 249 -18.21 0.42 21.31
N LEU A 250 -17.51 0.42 20.17
CA LEU A 250 -17.46 -0.75 19.32
C LEU A 250 -16.61 -1.88 19.92
N LYS A 251 -17.09 -3.11 19.77
CA LYS A 251 -16.34 -4.30 20.15
C LYS A 251 -15.00 -4.30 19.43
N LYS A 252 -13.91 -4.50 20.16
CA LYS A 252 -12.58 -4.66 19.59
C LYS A 252 -12.56 -5.85 18.62
N MET A 253 -12.14 -5.61 17.39
CA MET A 253 -12.05 -6.62 16.36
C MET A 253 -10.59 -6.82 15.95
N PRO A 254 -10.07 -8.07 15.93
CA PRO A 254 -8.72 -8.33 15.46
C PRO A 254 -8.54 -7.88 14.01
N TYR A 255 -7.38 -7.30 13.71
CA TYR A 255 -7.04 -6.83 12.35
C TYR A 255 -7.02 -7.97 11.32
N HIS A 256 -6.72 -9.19 11.75
CA HIS A 256 -6.76 -10.39 10.91
C HIS A 256 -7.69 -11.44 11.51
N TYR A 257 -8.64 -11.97 10.75
CA TYR A 257 -9.59 -12.98 11.21
C TYR A 257 -8.93 -14.27 11.76
N TYR A 258 -7.75 -14.61 11.25
CA TYR A 258 -6.96 -15.78 11.68
C TYR A 258 -5.98 -15.50 12.83
N LYS A 259 -6.05 -14.30 13.41
CA LYS A 259 -5.24 -13.92 14.59
C LYS A 259 -6.14 -13.34 15.70
N PRO A 260 -6.92 -14.18 16.39
CA PRO A 260 -7.93 -13.71 17.36
C PRO A 260 -7.33 -12.91 18.52
N ARG A 261 -6.05 -13.10 18.84
CA ARG A 261 -5.30 -12.32 19.84
C ARG A 261 -4.44 -11.21 19.20
N GLY A 262 -4.65 -10.91 17.94
CA GLY A 262 -3.95 -9.85 17.22
C GLY A 262 -4.33 -8.44 17.68
N SER A 263 -3.63 -7.46 17.12
CA SER A 263 -3.94 -6.05 17.36
C SER A 263 -5.36 -5.72 16.92
N ASP A 264 -6.00 -4.80 17.63
CA ASP A 264 -7.29 -4.23 17.24
C ASP A 264 -7.21 -3.54 15.87
N GLU A 265 -8.20 -3.74 15.01
CA GLU A 265 -8.20 -3.25 13.65
C GLU A 265 -8.20 -1.71 13.59
N CYS A 266 -9.04 -1.06 14.40
CA CYS A 266 -9.10 0.39 14.42
C CYS A 266 -7.82 1.02 14.98
N LEU A 267 -7.24 0.41 16.01
CA LEU A 267 -5.94 0.85 16.54
C LEU A 267 -4.86 0.76 15.46
N MET A 268 -4.81 -0.36 14.71
CA MET A 268 -3.87 -0.53 13.59
C MET A 268 -4.06 0.53 12.52
N TYR A 269 -5.30 0.83 12.12
CA TYR A 269 -5.58 1.83 11.10
C TYR A 269 -5.18 3.23 11.55
N ILE A 270 -5.54 3.65 12.76
CA ILE A 270 -5.23 4.98 13.29
C ILE A 270 -3.73 5.18 13.47
N GLN A 271 -3.03 4.20 14.06
CA GLN A 271 -1.58 4.26 14.26
C GLN A 271 -0.81 4.35 12.94
N ASN A 272 -1.20 3.55 11.95
CA ASN A 272 -0.56 3.57 10.66
C ASN A 272 -0.89 4.85 9.87
N GLU A 273 -2.12 5.34 9.93
CA GLU A 273 -2.53 6.57 9.25
C GLU A 273 -1.76 7.80 9.75
N SER A 274 -1.52 7.89 11.07
CA SER A 274 -0.81 9.01 11.72
C SER A 274 0.71 8.83 11.78
N GLY A 275 1.23 7.65 11.46
CA GLY A 275 2.65 7.33 11.55
C GLY A 275 3.52 8.25 10.68
N ARG A 276 4.64 8.76 11.26
CA ARG A 276 5.57 9.69 10.60
C ARG A 276 6.89 9.07 10.18
N ARG A 277 7.23 7.87 10.66
CA ARG A 277 8.52 7.20 10.40
C ARG A 277 8.26 5.81 9.83
N GLY A 278 8.80 5.54 8.67
CA GLY A 278 8.90 4.29 7.91
C GLY A 278 7.89 3.15 8.18
N ASN A 279 7.62 2.31 7.20
CA ASN A 279 6.78 1.11 7.29
C ASN A 279 5.31 1.33 7.69
N HIS A 280 4.76 2.52 7.50
CA HIS A 280 3.36 2.82 7.77
C HIS A 280 2.53 2.75 6.50
N HIS A 281 1.31 2.20 6.62
CA HIS A 281 0.32 2.19 5.57
C HIS A 281 -0.74 3.27 5.81
N ARG A 282 -1.20 3.91 4.75
CA ARG A 282 -2.26 4.93 4.83
C ARG A 282 -3.63 4.28 4.62
N PHE A 283 -3.99 3.31 5.47
CA PHE A 283 -5.20 2.50 5.32
C PHE A 283 -6.49 3.30 5.16
N ILE A 284 -6.69 4.33 5.98
CA ILE A 284 -7.89 5.17 5.92
C ILE A 284 -7.88 6.01 4.63
N THR A 285 -6.71 6.55 4.25
CA THR A 285 -6.54 7.29 3.00
C THR A 285 -6.80 6.39 1.80
N GLU A 286 -6.25 5.16 1.76
CA GLU A 286 -6.50 4.18 0.69
C GLU A 286 -7.99 3.84 0.57
N LYS A 287 -8.68 3.59 1.68
CA LYS A 287 -10.13 3.31 1.68
C LYS A 287 -10.97 4.47 1.17
N LYS A 288 -10.59 5.72 1.43
CA LYS A 288 -11.25 6.90 0.83
C LYS A 288 -11.15 6.91 -0.70
N VAL A 289 -10.02 6.45 -1.23
CA VAL A 289 -9.84 6.26 -2.68
C VAL A 289 -10.75 5.13 -3.17
N PHE A 290 -10.75 3.98 -2.51
CA PHE A 290 -11.60 2.85 -2.88
C PHE A 290 -13.09 3.21 -2.89
N ALA A 291 -13.56 4.03 -1.94
CA ALA A 291 -14.93 4.55 -1.92
C ALA A 291 -15.28 5.39 -3.19
N ARG A 292 -14.31 6.18 -3.70
CA ARG A 292 -14.50 6.91 -4.96
C ARG A 292 -14.48 5.96 -6.16
N TRP A 293 -13.55 5.01 -6.17
CA TRP A 293 -13.42 4.02 -7.25
C TRP A 293 -14.62 3.09 -7.35
N ALA A 294 -15.34 2.84 -6.25
CA ALA A 294 -16.55 2.03 -6.26
C ALA A 294 -17.58 2.54 -7.28
N LYS A 295 -17.68 3.87 -7.41
CA LYS A 295 -18.60 4.50 -8.36
C LYS A 295 -18.13 4.42 -9.83
N GLN A 296 -16.84 4.16 -10.06
CA GLN A 296 -16.23 4.15 -11.40
C GLN A 296 -16.04 2.74 -11.96
N TYR A 297 -15.76 1.76 -11.10
CA TYR A 297 -15.24 0.45 -11.51
C TYR A 297 -16.12 -0.72 -11.08
N ASN A 298 -17.42 -0.49 -10.86
CA ASN A 298 -18.35 -1.54 -10.44
C ASN A 298 -17.86 -2.33 -9.22
N ILE A 299 -17.43 -1.60 -8.17
CA ILE A 299 -17.00 -2.20 -6.91
C ILE A 299 -18.13 -2.08 -5.89
N THR A 300 -18.47 -3.18 -5.24
CA THR A 300 -19.38 -3.22 -4.10
C THR A 300 -18.66 -3.74 -2.87
N PHE A 301 -19.02 -3.23 -1.70
CA PHE A 301 -18.48 -3.69 -0.43
C PHE A 301 -19.55 -4.45 0.35
N ASN A 302 -19.18 -5.63 0.85
CA ASN A 302 -20.04 -6.54 1.59
C ASN A 302 -19.39 -6.93 2.91
N TYR A 303 -20.24 -7.00 3.96
CA TYR A 303 -19.80 -7.43 5.29
C TYR A 303 -18.62 -6.61 5.86
N PRO A 304 -18.86 -5.31 6.14
CA PRO A 304 -20.12 -4.56 6.04
C PRO A 304 -20.37 -3.96 4.65
N SER A 305 -21.64 -3.73 4.32
CA SER A 305 -22.02 -2.98 3.12
C SER A 305 -21.80 -1.49 3.31
N TRP A 306 -21.22 -0.80 2.32
CA TRP A 306 -21.00 0.64 2.33
C TRP A 306 -20.68 1.20 0.93
#